data_6a6b4fb44a4359ed8a0c266f70edb007
#
_entry.id   6a6b4fb44a4359ed8a0c266f70edb007
#
_cell.length_a   1.000
_cell.length_b   1.000
_cell.length_c   1.000
_cell.angle_alpha   90.00
_cell.angle_beta   90.00
_cell.angle_gamma   90.00
#
_symmetry.space_group_name_H-M   'P 1'
#
loop_
_entity.id
_entity.type
_entity.pdbx_description
1 polymer ?
#
loop_
_entity_poly.entity_id
_entity_poly.type
_entity_poly.pdbx_seq_one_letter_code
_entity_poly.pdbx_strand_id
1 'polypeptide(L)'
;MGGPNEAYSERVHVTISAKGAIFLNEKAHAMMGRAQGVYLYYNRPKDMIVLEPTQAVRSSNAFLLKAAARHSGRHIHASPFCKHFGIRPDATLKFINPEADALGRMYLKLAETTIVDRGPKRRR
;
A
#
# COMPACT_ATOMS: atom_id res chain seq x y z
N MET A 1 -6.36 -12.38 23.87
CA MET A 1 -5.59 -12.64 23.74
C MET A 1 -5.06 -12.71 22.55
N GLY A 2 -5.12 -12.32 21.77
CA GLY A 2 -4.54 -12.29 20.59
C GLY A 2 -3.46 -13.29 20.44
N GLY A 3 -2.32 -12.93 20.68
CA GLY A 3 -1.23 -13.83 20.56
C GLY A 3 -1.08 -14.29 19.14
N PRO A 4 -0.61 -15.50 18.95
CA PRO A 4 -0.31 -15.97 17.61
C PRO A 4 -1.53 -16.17 16.74
N ASN A 5 -2.69 -16.15 17.34
CA ASN A 5 -3.90 -16.35 16.56
C ASN A 5 -4.65 -15.08 16.29
N GLU A 6 -3.94 -13.99 16.32
CA GLU A 6 -4.54 -12.73 15.97
C GLU A 6 -5.12 -12.78 14.58
N ALA A 7 -6.31 -12.25 14.39
CA ALA A 7 -6.99 -12.30 13.10
C ALA A 7 -6.17 -11.57 12.05
N TYR A 8 -6.20 -12.11 10.83
CA TYR A 8 -5.48 -11.50 9.73
C TYR A 8 -5.85 -10.01 9.57
N SER A 9 -7.14 -9.70 9.73
CA SER A 9 -7.60 -8.32 9.54
C SER A 9 -7.05 -7.37 10.58
N GLU A 10 -6.46 -7.88 11.66
CA GLU A 10 -5.89 -7.04 12.69
C GLU A 10 -4.43 -6.70 12.43
N ARG A 11 -3.86 -7.22 11.39
CA ARG A 11 -2.49 -6.93 11.03
C ARG A 11 -2.47 -5.90 9.92
N VAL A 12 -1.43 -5.07 9.92
CA VAL A 12 -1.23 -4.16 8.82
C VAL A 12 -0.79 -4.95 7.60
N HIS A 13 -1.47 -4.76 6.49
CA HIS A 13 -1.18 -5.51 5.28
C HIS A 13 -1.22 -4.54 4.10
N VAL A 14 -0.08 -4.34 3.47
CA VAL A 14 0.06 -3.43 2.34
C VAL A 14 0.84 -4.13 1.25
N THR A 15 0.32 -4.08 0.03
CA THR A 15 0.99 -4.70 -1.12
C THR A 15 1.08 -3.73 -2.27
N ILE A 16 1.99 -4.02 -3.19
CA ILE A 16 2.06 -3.29 -4.46
C ILE A 16 2.11 -4.35 -5.57
N SER A 17 1.25 -4.21 -6.56
CA SER A 17 1.18 -5.18 -7.65
C SER A 17 2.17 -4.82 -8.74
N ALA A 18 2.40 -5.76 -9.66
CA ALA A 18 3.26 -5.52 -10.80
C ALA A 18 2.75 -4.38 -11.67
N LYS A 19 1.45 -4.11 -11.61
CA LYS A 19 0.85 -3.04 -12.40
C LYS A 19 0.85 -1.70 -11.68
N GLY A 20 1.38 -1.65 -10.47
CA GLY A 20 1.46 -0.38 -9.75
C GLY A 20 0.24 -0.06 -8.91
N ALA A 21 -0.58 -1.03 -8.59
CA ALA A 21 -1.69 -0.80 -7.67
C ALA A 21 -1.22 -1.09 -6.26
N ILE A 22 -1.47 -0.16 -5.36
CA ILE A 22 -1.13 -0.34 -3.95
C ILE A 22 -2.42 -0.68 -3.21
N PHE A 23 -2.38 -1.74 -2.42
CA PHE A 23 -3.51 -2.17 -1.62
C PHE A 23 -3.20 -1.97 -0.14
N LEU A 24 -4.17 -1.41 0.58
CA LEU A 24 -4.10 -1.23 2.03
C LEU A 24 -5.28 -1.96 2.65
N ASN A 25 -5.03 -2.81 3.65
CA ASN A 25 -6.17 -3.40 4.31
C ASN A 25 -6.78 -2.38 5.28
N GLU A 26 -7.85 -2.77 5.95
CA GLU A 26 -8.58 -1.86 6.84
C GLU A 26 -7.67 -1.32 7.94
N LYS A 27 -6.83 -2.16 8.50
CA LYS A 27 -5.93 -1.75 9.58
C LYS A 27 -4.95 -0.68 9.09
N ALA A 28 -4.38 -0.90 7.90
CA ALA A 28 -3.45 0.07 7.32
C ALA A 28 -4.17 1.39 7.05
N HIS A 29 -5.37 1.33 6.50
CA HIS A 29 -6.14 2.54 6.21
C HIS A 29 -6.47 3.30 7.50
N ALA A 30 -6.79 2.56 8.58
CA ALA A 30 -7.06 3.20 9.85
C ALA A 30 -5.83 3.89 10.42
N MET A 31 -4.65 3.32 10.21
CA MET A 31 -3.41 3.96 10.66
C MET A 31 -3.16 5.28 9.96
N MET A 32 -3.76 5.48 8.81
CA MET A 32 -3.64 6.72 8.05
C MET A 32 -4.83 7.64 8.28
N GLY A 33 -5.60 7.40 9.34
CA GLY A 33 -6.74 8.24 9.68
C GLY A 33 -7.91 8.07 8.74
N ARG A 34 -7.97 6.93 8.05
CA ARG A 34 -9.03 6.63 7.08
C ARG A 34 -9.22 7.75 6.08
N ALA A 35 -8.10 8.28 5.59
CA ALA A 35 -8.09 9.38 4.64
C ALA A 35 -8.81 8.99 3.36
N GLN A 36 -9.26 9.98 2.60
CA GLN A 36 -9.91 9.74 1.33
C GLN A 36 -8.92 9.65 0.18
N GLY A 37 -7.74 10.20 0.35
CA GLY A 37 -6.72 10.16 -0.68
C GLY A 37 -5.34 10.28 -0.09
N VAL A 38 -4.34 10.20 -0.95
CA VAL A 38 -2.94 10.31 -0.55
C VAL A 38 -2.16 11.09 -1.58
N TYR A 39 -1.13 11.77 -1.11
CA TYR A 39 -0.06 12.21 -1.99
C TYR A 39 1.02 11.14 -1.92
N LEU A 40 1.65 10.87 -3.04
CA LEU A 40 2.68 9.84 -3.12
C LEU A 40 4.03 10.50 -3.34
N TYR A 41 5.02 10.10 -2.57
CA TYR A 41 6.38 10.58 -2.71
C TYR A 41 7.31 9.39 -2.79
N TYR A 42 8.42 9.55 -3.50
CA TYR A 42 9.40 8.50 -3.60
C TYR A 42 10.75 9.02 -3.13
N ASN A 43 11.32 8.34 -2.14
CA ASN A 43 12.65 8.65 -1.63
C ASN A 43 13.60 7.68 -2.31
N ARG A 44 14.29 8.16 -3.34
CA ARG A 44 15.14 7.28 -4.15
C ARG A 44 16.31 6.68 -3.37
N PRO A 45 17.05 7.47 -2.57
CA PRO A 45 18.14 6.87 -1.81
C PRO A 45 17.72 5.75 -0.88
N LYS A 46 16.52 5.83 -0.34
CA LYS A 46 16.03 4.80 0.57
C LYS A 46 15.12 3.79 -0.13
N ASP A 47 14.85 4.00 -1.41
CA ASP A 47 13.95 3.14 -2.19
C ASP A 47 12.64 2.95 -1.43
N MET A 48 12.03 4.07 -1.08
CA MET A 48 10.89 4.07 -0.19
C MET A 48 9.78 4.94 -0.73
N ILE A 49 8.57 4.43 -0.69
CA ILE A 49 7.38 5.18 -1.08
C ILE A 49 6.76 5.74 0.20
N VAL A 50 6.36 7.00 0.16
CA VAL A 50 5.68 7.63 1.29
C VAL A 50 4.27 7.99 0.86
N LEU A 51 3.29 7.56 1.65
CA LEU A 51 1.90 7.87 1.41
C LEU A 51 1.48 8.93 2.43
N GLU A 52 1.18 10.13 1.98
CA GLU A 52 0.75 11.19 2.87
C GLU A 52 -0.76 11.35 2.78
N PRO A 53 -1.50 11.11 3.87
CA PRO A 53 -2.96 11.14 3.82
C PRO A 53 -3.47 12.55 3.57
N THR A 54 -4.56 12.65 2.84
CA THR A 54 -5.20 13.93 2.58
C THR A 54 -6.69 13.73 2.37
N GLN A 55 -7.46 14.76 2.73
CA GLN A 55 -8.87 14.79 2.38
C GLN A 55 -9.10 15.63 1.13
N ALA A 56 -8.04 16.21 0.59
CA ALA A 56 -8.14 17.09 -0.57
C ALA A 56 -8.12 16.28 -1.86
N VAL A 57 -9.15 15.46 -2.04
CA VAL A 57 -9.17 14.50 -3.16
C VAL A 57 -9.38 15.15 -4.51
N ARG A 58 -9.70 16.43 -4.54
CA ARG A 58 -9.84 17.13 -5.81
C ARG A 58 -8.54 17.71 -6.33
N SER A 59 -7.49 17.65 -5.52
CA SER A 59 -6.19 18.10 -5.95
C SER A 59 -5.71 17.22 -7.09
N SER A 60 -5.12 17.82 -8.12
CA SER A 60 -4.64 17.06 -9.26
C SER A 60 -3.49 16.12 -8.90
N ASN A 61 -2.84 16.36 -7.75
CA ASN A 61 -1.73 15.51 -7.33
C ASN A 61 -2.11 14.42 -6.36
N ALA A 62 -3.35 14.40 -5.91
CA ALA A 62 -3.79 13.42 -4.94
C ALA A 62 -4.28 12.16 -5.65
N PHE A 63 -3.98 11.02 -5.05
CA PHE A 63 -4.50 9.73 -5.53
C PHE A 63 -5.64 9.31 -4.62
N LEU A 64 -6.74 8.91 -5.22
CA LEU A 64 -7.91 8.52 -4.45
C LEU A 64 -7.69 7.14 -3.83
N LEU A 65 -8.16 6.99 -2.58
CA LEU A 65 -8.18 5.69 -1.93
C LEU A 65 -9.52 5.04 -2.22
N LYS A 66 -9.55 4.18 -3.22
CA LYS A 66 -10.80 3.57 -3.69
C LYS A 66 -11.13 2.33 -2.89
N ALA A 67 -12.40 2.15 -2.59
CA ALA A 67 -12.82 0.97 -1.86
C ALA A 67 -12.53 -0.29 -2.68
N ALA A 68 -12.02 -1.30 -2.00
CA ALA A 68 -11.79 -2.58 -2.64
C ALA A 68 -13.13 -3.27 -2.87
N ALA A 69 -13.23 -4.03 -3.95
CA ALA A 69 -14.50 -4.60 -4.37
C ALA A 69 -15.08 -5.58 -3.37
N ARG A 70 -14.26 -6.35 -2.70
CA ARG A 70 -14.75 -7.41 -1.82
C ARG A 70 -14.22 -7.35 -0.42
N HIS A 71 -13.51 -6.29 -0.09
CA HIS A 71 -12.86 -6.20 1.22
C HIS A 71 -13.06 -4.81 1.76
N SER A 72 -12.80 -4.65 3.03
CA SER A 72 -12.86 -3.32 3.63
C SER A 72 -11.61 -2.49 3.34
N GLY A 73 -10.70 -3.02 2.55
CA GLY A 73 -9.46 -2.30 2.24
C GLY A 73 -9.64 -1.22 1.20
N ARG A 74 -8.52 -0.65 0.79
CA ARG A 74 -8.50 0.43 -0.20
C ARG A 74 -7.42 0.17 -1.24
N HIS A 75 -7.68 0.62 -2.44
CA HIS A 75 -6.72 0.55 -3.54
C HIS A 75 -6.29 1.94 -3.98
N ILE A 76 -5.02 2.07 -4.32
CA ILE A 76 -4.48 3.27 -4.93
C ILE A 76 -3.99 2.87 -6.31
N HIS A 77 -4.50 3.53 -7.34
CA HIS A 77 -4.06 3.26 -8.71
C HIS A 77 -2.81 4.10 -8.97
N ALA A 78 -1.68 3.62 -8.52
CA ALA A 78 -0.43 4.37 -8.51
C ALA A 78 0.45 4.12 -9.73
N SER A 79 -0.11 3.52 -10.79
CA SER A 79 0.66 3.22 -11.99
C SER A 79 1.39 4.43 -12.57
N PRO A 80 0.75 5.61 -12.68
CA PRO A 80 1.48 6.77 -13.22
C PRO A 80 2.68 7.16 -12.35
N PHE A 81 2.50 7.10 -11.04
CA PHE A 81 3.59 7.40 -10.10
C PHE A 81 4.72 6.39 -10.26
N CYS A 82 4.37 5.11 -10.33
CA CYS A 82 5.38 4.06 -10.48
C CYS A 82 6.13 4.20 -11.79
N LYS A 83 5.41 4.51 -12.88
CA LYS A 83 6.08 4.69 -14.16
C LYS A 83 7.03 5.86 -14.14
N HIS A 84 6.63 6.95 -13.48
CA HIS A 84 7.46 8.13 -13.41
C HIS A 84 8.79 7.85 -12.72
N PHE A 85 8.77 7.05 -11.67
CA PHE A 85 9.98 6.78 -10.89
C PHE A 85 10.64 5.45 -11.22
N GLY A 86 10.14 4.73 -12.20
CA GLY A 86 10.73 3.45 -12.60
C GLY A 86 10.53 2.35 -11.58
N ILE A 87 9.47 2.43 -10.81
CA ILE A 87 9.15 1.39 -9.83
C ILE A 87 8.39 0.29 -10.57
N ARG A 88 9.03 -0.86 -10.77
CA ARG A 88 8.46 -1.93 -11.58
C ARG A 88 8.59 -3.28 -10.90
N PRO A 89 7.72 -3.60 -9.96
CA PRO A 89 7.80 -4.91 -9.31
C PRO A 89 7.54 -6.01 -10.34
N ASP A 90 8.24 -7.12 -10.20
CA ASP A 90 8.03 -8.26 -11.09
C ASP A 90 6.83 -9.09 -10.68
N ALA A 91 6.37 -8.92 -9.47
CA ALA A 91 5.25 -9.67 -8.92
C ALA A 91 4.59 -8.80 -7.89
N THR A 92 3.49 -9.26 -7.33
CA THR A 92 2.88 -8.55 -6.21
C THR A 92 3.78 -8.71 -5.00
N LEU A 93 4.16 -7.59 -4.40
CA LEU A 93 5.05 -7.57 -3.24
C LEU A 93 4.27 -7.13 -2.02
N LYS A 94 4.55 -7.79 -0.90
CA LYS A 94 3.97 -7.40 0.37
C LYS A 94 5.07 -6.71 1.17
N PHE A 95 4.76 -5.53 1.70
CA PHE A 95 5.72 -4.82 2.53
C PHE A 95 5.80 -5.50 3.89
N ILE A 96 7.02 -5.80 4.33
CA ILE A 96 7.21 -6.56 5.55
C ILE A 96 6.88 -5.72 6.77
N ASN A 97 7.26 -4.45 6.75
CA ASN A 97 7.11 -3.62 7.94
C ASN A 97 6.63 -2.21 7.59
N PRO A 98 5.38 -2.08 7.12
CA PRO A 98 4.85 -0.74 6.87
C PRO A 98 4.70 0.00 8.19
N GLU A 99 5.17 1.24 8.22
CA GLU A 99 5.11 2.05 9.43
C GLU A 99 4.39 3.35 9.14
N ALA A 100 3.69 3.86 10.14
CA ALA A 100 3.04 5.14 10.02
C ALA A 100 3.54 6.05 11.12
N ASP A 101 3.73 7.34 10.80
CA ASP A 101 4.16 8.30 11.80
C ASP A 101 2.95 8.94 12.49
N ALA A 102 3.21 9.91 13.35
CA ALA A 102 2.15 10.55 14.12
C ALA A 102 1.17 11.33 13.26
N LEU A 103 1.56 11.70 12.05
CA LEU A 103 0.69 12.40 11.12
C LEU A 103 -0.05 11.47 10.19
N GLY A 104 0.12 10.18 10.35
CA GLY A 104 -0.54 9.19 9.51
C GLY A 104 0.15 8.93 8.20
N ARG A 105 1.36 9.47 7.99
CA ARG A 105 2.10 9.17 6.77
C ARG A 105 2.66 7.77 6.88
N MET A 106 2.48 6.99 5.82
CA MET A 106 2.93 5.61 5.83
C MET A 106 4.17 5.44 4.96
N TYR A 107 5.14 4.69 5.47
CA TYR A 107 6.43 4.51 4.83
C TYR A 107 6.56 3.07 4.37
N LEU A 108 6.78 2.89 3.06
CA LEU A 108 6.83 1.57 2.43
C LEU A 108 8.20 1.38 1.80
N LYS A 109 9.01 0.53 2.40
CA LYS A 109 10.37 0.28 1.92
C LYS A 109 10.38 -0.85 0.92
N LEU A 110 10.71 -0.54 -0.33
CA LEU A 110 10.68 -1.55 -1.38
C LEU A 110 11.73 -2.64 -1.19
N ALA A 111 12.80 -2.33 -0.48
CA ALA A 111 13.81 -3.34 -0.19
C ALA A 111 13.36 -4.32 0.90
N GLU A 112 12.28 -4.01 1.61
CA GLU A 112 11.78 -4.86 2.67
C GLU A 112 10.42 -5.40 2.30
N THR A 113 10.42 -6.26 1.28
CA THR A 113 9.19 -6.85 0.78
C THR A 113 9.39 -8.34 0.60
N THR A 114 8.27 -9.03 0.46
CA THR A 114 8.28 -10.45 0.11
C THR A 114 7.26 -10.65 -1.00
N ILE A 115 7.48 -11.64 -1.83
CA ILE A 115 6.58 -11.93 -2.94
C ILE A 115 5.32 -12.57 -2.38
N VAL A 116 4.18 -12.08 -2.83
CA VAL A 116 2.92 -12.70 -2.43
C VAL A 116 2.74 -13.96 -3.24
N ASP A 117 2.65 -15.09 -2.51
CA ASP A 117 2.49 -16.36 -3.16
C ASP A 117 1.01 -16.66 -3.27
N ARG A 118 0.53 -16.69 -4.49
CA ARG A 118 -0.85 -16.97 -4.70
C ARG A 118 -1.15 -18.42 -4.78
N GLY A 119 -0.24 -19.26 -4.43
CA GLY A 119 -0.39 -20.69 -4.54
C GLY A 119 -0.05 -21.16 -5.93
N PRO A 120 -0.28 -22.40 -6.17
CA PRO A 120 0.09 -22.99 -7.45
C PRO A 120 -0.69 -22.34 -8.54
N LYS A 121 -0.02 -21.94 -9.50
CA LYS A 121 -0.68 -21.28 -10.45
C LYS A 121 -1.16 -22.05 -11.34
N ARG A 122 -1.89 -22.08 -11.82
CA ARG A 122 -2.29 -22.75 -12.66
C ARG A 122 -1.81 -22.68 -13.76
N ARG A 123 -1.37 -23.04 -14.37
CA ARG A 123 -0.79 -23.02 -15.26
C ARG A 123 -1.03 -23.33 -16.02
N ARG A 124 -1.20 -23.55 -16.49
CA ARG A 124 -1.35 -23.65 -17.22
C ARG A 124 -1.34 -23.90 -17.69
#